data_e4e61245fe0dd008a6b5d519c99ed239
#
_entry.id   e4e61245fe0dd008a6b5d519c99ed239
#
_cell.length_a   1.000
_cell.length_b   1.000
_cell.length_c   1.000
_cell.angle_alpha   90.00
_cell.angle_beta   90.00
_cell.angle_gamma   90.00
#
_symmetry.space_group_name_H-M   'P 1'
#
loop_
_entity.id
_entity.type
_entity.pdbx_description
1 polymer ?
#
loop_
_entity_poly.entity_id
_entity_poly.type
_entity_poly.pdbx_seq_one_letter_code
_entity_poly.pdbx_strand_id
1 'polypeptide(L)'
;MSALNDEQLDRAAGVLLAQACGDALGVPYEGRPPGAVDGPPVMKGGGLGPYEPAEWSDDTEMALCIADALCADAVPGGDVCADAVPDGDACADAGMGHGGAPDHSLVRDHALVPDHALALYDGIARRFLDWFGHESEGWARDIGIQTREVLSAAAAGEGRPAERCWRAAAEHAGGGESGAGNGALMRTGVLAIARLGDRQATAELARRVAALTHAHADVEDSSVLWTDAVQRAVLRDWSPDELLGEDHLLAGLDLLPEERRDFWERAVRESTGVEPWKIGGWGYTVTTLKAAWAAITWSQDAPDGVSGAASTGEGLRHGLEAAVRAGGDTDTVAAVAGQLLGARWGASAVPSAWRAVLHGRAPHTGGTGYEVRVAADLEVLARRIAQKGLAG
;
A
#
# COMPACT_ATOMS: atom_id res chain seq x y z
N MET A 1 -22.55 0.63 -11.48
CA MET A 1 -22.22 -0.80 -11.23
C MET A 1 -23.25 -1.41 -10.29
N SER A 2 -23.47 -2.75 -10.33
CA SER A 2 -24.28 -3.45 -9.32
C SER A 2 -23.61 -3.35 -7.93
N ALA A 3 -24.42 -3.46 -6.84
CA ALA A 3 -23.86 -3.54 -5.49
C ALA A 3 -22.88 -4.71 -5.37
N LEU A 4 -21.86 -4.58 -4.50
CA LEU A 4 -20.96 -5.68 -4.18
C LEU A 4 -21.74 -6.83 -3.53
N ASN A 5 -21.40 -8.06 -3.91
CA ASN A 5 -21.88 -9.24 -3.22
C ASN A 5 -21.12 -9.50 -1.91
N ASP A 6 -21.59 -10.47 -1.09
CA ASP A 6 -21.00 -10.74 0.22
C ASP A 6 -19.54 -11.21 0.12
N GLU A 7 -19.17 -11.96 -0.92
CA GLU A 7 -17.80 -12.42 -1.14
C GLU A 7 -16.86 -11.26 -1.51
N GLN A 8 -17.32 -10.32 -2.34
CA GLN A 8 -16.56 -9.12 -2.68
C GLN A 8 -16.38 -8.21 -1.46
N LEU A 9 -17.41 -8.09 -0.60
CA LEU A 9 -17.31 -7.36 0.66
C LEU A 9 -16.37 -8.04 1.65
N ASP A 10 -16.34 -9.38 1.68
CA ASP A 10 -15.39 -10.12 2.50
C ASP A 10 -13.96 -9.94 2.01
N ARG A 11 -13.72 -9.98 0.70
CA ARG A 11 -12.42 -9.68 0.09
C ARG A 11 -11.98 -8.24 0.33
N ALA A 12 -12.88 -7.27 0.20
CA ALA A 12 -12.58 -5.87 0.53
C ALA A 12 -12.16 -5.69 2.00
N ALA A 13 -12.87 -6.37 2.92
CA ALA A 13 -12.50 -6.39 4.34
C ALA A 13 -11.15 -7.06 4.58
N GLY A 14 -10.84 -8.09 3.80
CA GLY A 14 -9.57 -8.81 3.84
C GLY A 14 -8.36 -7.94 3.53
N VAL A 15 -8.50 -6.94 2.65
CA VAL A 15 -7.39 -6.04 2.27
C VAL A 15 -6.73 -5.41 3.49
N LEU A 16 -7.49 -4.74 4.33
CA LEU A 16 -6.94 -4.03 5.49
C LEU A 16 -6.63 -4.99 6.65
N LEU A 17 -7.47 -6.00 6.87
CA LEU A 17 -7.28 -6.98 7.95
C LEU A 17 -6.01 -7.81 7.74
N ALA A 18 -5.80 -8.36 6.53
CA ALA A 18 -4.63 -9.19 6.29
C ALA A 18 -3.34 -8.35 6.15
N GLN A 19 -3.44 -7.08 5.71
CA GLN A 19 -2.33 -6.12 5.83
C GLN A 19 -1.88 -6.01 7.28
N ALA A 20 -2.79 -5.70 8.20
CA ALA A 20 -2.46 -5.53 9.62
C ALA A 20 -1.95 -6.83 10.29
N CYS A 21 -2.45 -8.00 9.84
CA CYS A 21 -1.92 -9.28 10.28
C CYS A 21 -0.49 -9.51 9.78
N GLY A 22 -0.19 -9.13 8.53
CA GLY A 22 1.15 -9.24 7.95
C GLY A 22 2.14 -8.35 8.69
N ASP A 23 1.78 -7.09 8.89
CA ASP A 23 2.50 -6.10 9.68
C ASP A 23 2.83 -6.64 11.08
N ALA A 24 1.83 -6.94 11.91
CA ALA A 24 2.02 -7.45 13.27
C ALA A 24 2.80 -8.78 13.33
N LEU A 25 2.72 -9.61 12.27
CA LEU A 25 3.49 -10.84 12.15
C LEU A 25 4.97 -10.56 11.83
N GLY A 26 5.24 -9.52 11.02
CA GLY A 26 6.58 -9.12 10.58
C GLY A 26 7.38 -8.36 11.63
N VAL A 27 6.71 -7.45 12.39
CA VAL A 27 7.33 -6.59 13.42
C VAL A 27 8.41 -7.29 14.27
N PRO A 28 8.20 -8.50 14.83
CA PRO A 28 9.21 -9.12 15.68
C PRO A 28 10.47 -9.58 14.96
N TYR A 29 10.48 -9.56 13.64
CA TYR A 29 11.55 -10.11 12.80
C TYR A 29 12.26 -9.07 11.97
N GLU A 30 11.86 -7.82 12.06
CA GLU A 30 12.46 -6.70 11.35
C GLU A 30 13.97 -6.59 11.62
N GLY A 31 14.74 -6.28 10.57
CA GLY A 31 16.19 -6.22 10.59
C GLY A 31 16.89 -7.58 10.56
N ARG A 32 16.17 -8.72 10.57
CA ARG A 32 16.80 -10.04 10.49
C ARG A 32 17.29 -10.34 9.06
N PRO A 33 18.39 -11.08 8.93
CA PRO A 33 18.86 -11.53 7.63
C PRO A 33 17.79 -12.39 6.90
N PRO A 34 17.76 -12.36 5.55
CA PRO A 34 16.89 -13.21 4.75
C PRO A 34 17.02 -14.68 5.11
N GLY A 35 15.90 -15.38 5.25
CA GLY A 35 15.85 -16.80 5.60
C GLY A 35 16.23 -17.14 7.06
N ALA A 36 16.46 -16.15 7.91
CA ALA A 36 16.88 -16.37 9.32
C ALA A 36 15.70 -16.67 10.28
N VAL A 37 14.47 -16.74 9.78
CA VAL A 37 13.29 -17.06 10.59
C VAL A 37 13.01 -18.54 10.55
N ASP A 38 13.37 -19.24 11.64
CA ASP A 38 13.12 -20.66 11.79
C ASP A 38 11.69 -20.93 12.27
N GLY A 39 11.05 -21.92 11.65
CA GLY A 39 9.68 -22.31 11.98
C GLY A 39 8.62 -21.28 11.59
N PRO A 40 7.35 -21.45 12.00
CA PRO A 40 6.27 -20.52 11.75
C PRO A 40 6.51 -19.19 12.50
N PRO A 41 6.44 -18.03 11.81
CA PRO A 41 6.45 -16.72 12.49
C PRO A 41 5.28 -16.58 13.46
N VAL A 42 5.49 -15.85 14.55
CA VAL A 42 4.48 -15.56 15.57
C VAL A 42 4.48 -14.08 15.91
N MET A 43 3.30 -13.52 16.17
CA MET A 43 3.08 -12.12 16.55
C MET A 43 3.49 -11.89 18.01
N LYS A 44 4.79 -11.94 18.33
CA LYS A 44 5.31 -11.88 19.72
C LYS A 44 5.64 -10.47 20.21
N GLY A 45 5.48 -9.45 19.33
CA GLY A 45 5.88 -8.07 19.62
C GLY A 45 7.39 -7.85 19.68
N GLY A 46 7.82 -6.69 20.12
CA GLY A 46 9.22 -6.27 20.09
C GLY A 46 9.60 -5.69 18.73
N GLY A 47 10.68 -6.17 18.11
CA GLY A 47 11.20 -5.60 16.86
C GLY A 47 12.08 -4.37 17.12
N LEU A 48 12.03 -3.37 16.25
CA LEU A 48 12.76 -2.12 16.41
C LEU A 48 12.08 -1.17 17.40
N GLY A 49 10.79 -1.35 17.66
CA GLY A 49 10.01 -0.57 18.62
C GLY A 49 9.49 -1.39 19.82
N PRO A 50 8.92 -0.73 20.84
CA PRO A 50 8.33 -1.38 22.01
C PRO A 50 6.88 -1.85 21.71
N TYR A 51 6.71 -2.68 20.65
CA TYR A 51 5.41 -3.20 20.27
C TYR A 51 4.95 -4.32 21.19
N GLU A 52 3.67 -4.34 21.53
CA GLU A 52 3.04 -5.44 22.26
C GLU A 52 2.83 -6.66 21.34
N PRO A 53 2.64 -7.87 21.90
CA PRO A 53 2.29 -9.02 21.06
C PRO A 53 1.02 -8.78 20.23
N ALA A 54 1.11 -8.99 18.92
CA ALA A 54 0.07 -8.76 17.92
C ALA A 54 -0.31 -7.28 17.70
N GLU A 55 0.51 -6.36 18.12
CA GLU A 55 0.39 -4.94 17.78
C GLU A 55 1.02 -4.68 16.41
N TRP A 56 0.30 -3.98 15.53
CA TRP A 56 0.81 -3.50 14.24
C TRP A 56 1.66 -2.23 14.38
N SER A 57 2.43 -1.90 13.32
CA SER A 57 3.34 -0.76 13.23
C SER A 57 2.77 0.41 12.41
N ASP A 58 3.65 1.30 11.94
CA ASP A 58 3.33 2.45 11.12
C ASP A 58 2.74 2.06 9.75
N ASP A 59 3.03 0.88 9.21
CA ASP A 59 2.40 0.34 8.00
C ASP A 59 0.87 0.41 8.06
N THR A 60 0.32 -0.10 9.16
CA THR A 60 -1.13 -0.11 9.37
C THR A 60 -1.63 1.23 9.91
N GLU A 61 -0.89 1.92 10.79
CA GLU A 61 -1.25 3.24 11.31
C GLU A 61 -1.44 4.25 10.16
N MET A 62 -0.52 4.28 9.19
CA MET A 62 -0.64 5.15 8.02
C MET A 62 -1.75 4.71 7.04
N ALA A 63 -1.98 3.41 6.88
CA ALA A 63 -3.14 2.92 6.12
C ALA A 63 -4.47 3.34 6.75
N LEU A 64 -4.55 3.38 8.09
CA LEU A 64 -5.71 3.87 8.83
C LEU A 64 -5.91 5.39 8.66
N CYS A 65 -4.85 6.19 8.57
CA CYS A 65 -4.97 7.60 8.20
C CYS A 65 -5.69 7.79 6.87
N ILE A 66 -5.35 6.96 5.87
CA ILE A 66 -5.99 6.97 4.55
C ILE A 66 -7.45 6.50 4.67
N ALA A 67 -7.67 5.36 5.32
CA ALA A 67 -8.99 4.75 5.47
C ALA A 67 -10.00 5.68 6.15
N ASP A 68 -9.57 6.35 7.21
CA ASP A 68 -10.40 7.32 7.95
C ASP A 68 -10.72 8.56 7.11
N ALA A 69 -9.78 9.03 6.27
CA ALA A 69 -10.05 10.11 5.34
C ALA A 69 -11.10 9.70 4.30
N LEU A 70 -10.96 8.52 3.70
CA LEU A 70 -11.93 7.95 2.75
C LEU A 70 -13.33 7.75 3.35
N CYS A 71 -13.41 7.50 4.66
CA CYS A 71 -14.69 7.39 5.36
C CYS A 71 -15.30 8.72 5.75
N ALA A 72 -14.48 9.73 6.10
CA ALA A 72 -14.95 11.04 6.54
C ALA A 72 -15.52 11.86 5.38
N ASP A 73 -14.86 11.83 4.22
CA ASP A 73 -15.35 12.52 3.04
C ASP A 73 -16.52 11.73 2.44
N ALA A 74 -17.75 12.26 2.66
CA ALA A 74 -18.79 12.04 1.70
C ALA A 74 -18.35 12.80 0.42
N VAL A 75 -17.69 12.09 -0.51
CA VAL A 75 -17.47 12.65 -1.85
C VAL A 75 -18.87 12.86 -2.41
N PRO A 76 -19.33 14.12 -2.61
CA PRO A 76 -20.56 14.32 -3.34
C PRO A 76 -20.38 13.65 -4.69
N GLY A 77 -21.31 12.79 -5.09
CA GLY A 77 -21.32 12.21 -6.43
C GLY A 77 -21.26 13.35 -7.46
N GLY A 78 -20.13 13.51 -8.09
CA GLY A 78 -19.87 14.52 -9.08
C GLY A 78 -18.71 14.03 -9.93
N ASP A 79 -19.01 13.82 -11.19
CA ASP A 79 -18.14 13.44 -12.28
C ASP A 79 -16.67 13.81 -12.07
N VAL A 80 -15.86 12.84 -11.72
CA VAL A 80 -14.41 12.98 -11.76
C VAL A 80 -13.99 12.63 -13.18
N CYS A 81 -13.93 13.69 -14.00
CA CYS A 81 -13.19 13.77 -15.26
C CYS A 81 -13.41 12.65 -16.29
N ALA A 82 -14.52 12.77 -17.00
CA ALA A 82 -14.58 12.37 -18.41
C ALA A 82 -14.43 13.61 -19.34
N ASP A 83 -13.63 14.62 -18.95
CA ASP A 83 -13.43 15.77 -19.82
C ASP A 83 -11.96 16.21 -19.85
N ALA A 84 -11.47 16.19 -21.10
CA ALA A 84 -10.32 16.90 -21.62
C ALA A 84 -8.94 16.24 -21.42
N VAL A 85 -8.65 15.30 -22.29
CA VAL A 85 -7.34 15.33 -22.95
C VAL A 85 -7.42 16.46 -23.99
N PRO A 86 -6.71 17.57 -23.87
CA PRO A 86 -6.56 18.48 -24.98
C PRO A 86 -5.64 17.83 -26.01
N ASP A 87 -6.15 17.55 -27.19
CA ASP A 87 -5.32 17.41 -28.38
C ASP A 87 -4.47 18.70 -28.51
N GLY A 88 -3.21 18.59 -28.24
CA GLY A 88 -2.26 19.70 -28.28
C GLY A 88 -1.11 19.36 -29.18
N ASP A 89 -1.22 19.79 -30.43
CA ASP A 89 -0.14 19.82 -31.40
C ASP A 89 1.15 20.47 -30.90
N ALA A 90 2.23 19.78 -31.20
CA ALA A 90 3.54 20.24 -31.62
C ALA A 90 4.12 21.53 -31.04
N CYS A 91 5.27 21.35 -30.37
CA CYS A 91 6.46 22.14 -30.69
C CYS A 91 7.71 21.28 -30.58
N ALA A 92 8.27 20.94 -31.72
CA ALA A 92 9.65 20.50 -31.85
C ALA A 92 10.57 21.71 -31.62
N ASP A 93 11.62 21.59 -30.83
CA ASP A 93 13.01 21.71 -31.33
C ASP A 93 14.06 21.75 -30.19
N ALA A 94 15.12 21.03 -30.47
CA ALA A 94 16.53 21.30 -30.15
C ALA A 94 17.04 21.19 -28.70
N GLY A 95 18.01 20.28 -28.54
CA GLY A 95 19.12 20.51 -27.65
C GLY A 95 19.61 19.28 -26.87
N MET A 96 20.58 18.56 -27.42
CA MET A 96 21.38 17.58 -26.67
C MET A 96 22.02 18.24 -25.46
N GLY A 97 21.82 17.68 -24.29
CA GLY A 97 22.51 18.05 -23.06
C GLY A 97 22.44 16.89 -22.08
N HIS A 98 23.56 16.19 -21.91
CA HIS A 98 23.74 15.16 -20.88
C HIS A 98 23.74 15.81 -19.51
N GLY A 99 22.86 15.33 -18.63
CA GLY A 99 22.79 15.74 -17.23
C GLY A 99 21.35 15.66 -16.77
N GLY A 100 20.87 14.44 -16.39
CA GLY A 100 19.51 14.25 -15.92
C GLY A 100 19.28 15.00 -14.60
N ALA A 101 18.67 16.17 -14.69
CA ALA A 101 17.96 16.74 -13.55
C ALA A 101 16.73 15.88 -13.28
N PRO A 102 16.31 15.70 -12.01
CA PRO A 102 15.09 14.97 -11.70
C PRO A 102 13.91 15.62 -12.44
N ASP A 103 13.10 14.80 -13.08
CA ASP A 103 11.92 15.26 -13.79
C ASP A 103 10.90 15.80 -12.78
N HIS A 104 10.83 17.12 -12.65
CA HIS A 104 9.87 17.83 -11.81
C HIS A 104 8.47 17.93 -12.43
N SER A 105 8.16 17.12 -13.47
CA SER A 105 6.86 17.14 -14.14
C SER A 105 5.71 16.87 -13.17
N LEU A 106 5.90 15.99 -12.21
CA LEU A 106 4.90 15.60 -11.22
C LEU A 106 4.44 16.75 -10.31
N VAL A 107 5.35 17.67 -9.94
CA VAL A 107 4.99 18.85 -9.12
C VAL A 107 4.09 19.82 -9.89
N ARG A 108 4.25 19.89 -11.22
CA ARG A 108 3.40 20.74 -12.07
C ARG A 108 2.00 20.16 -12.24
N ASP A 109 1.86 18.84 -12.31
CA ASP A 109 0.57 18.17 -12.49
C ASP A 109 -0.31 18.22 -11.23
N HIS A 110 0.28 18.31 -10.03
CA HIS A 110 -0.50 18.49 -8.79
C HIS A 110 -1.26 19.84 -8.75
N ALA A 111 -0.76 20.86 -9.45
CA ALA A 111 -1.44 22.15 -9.56
C ALA A 111 -2.75 22.11 -10.39
N LEU A 112 -3.01 21.02 -11.10
CA LEU A 112 -4.21 20.82 -11.93
C LEU A 112 -5.31 20.02 -11.22
N VAL A 113 -5.14 19.66 -9.92
CA VAL A 113 -6.19 18.95 -9.18
C VAL A 113 -7.37 19.89 -8.93
N PRO A 114 -8.59 19.52 -9.34
CA PRO A 114 -9.77 20.32 -9.04
C PRO A 114 -9.97 20.49 -7.53
N ASP A 115 -10.45 21.65 -7.09
CA ASP A 115 -10.62 21.97 -5.66
C ASP A 115 -11.44 20.93 -4.87
N HIS A 116 -12.45 20.32 -5.49
CA HIS A 116 -13.27 19.30 -4.84
C HIS A 116 -12.49 17.98 -4.62
N ALA A 117 -11.54 17.64 -5.50
CA ALA A 117 -10.69 16.46 -5.33
C ALA A 117 -9.55 16.72 -4.34
N LEU A 118 -9.11 17.99 -4.20
CA LEU A 118 -8.10 18.39 -3.23
C LEU A 118 -8.54 18.13 -1.78
N ALA A 119 -9.84 18.18 -1.47
CA ALA A 119 -10.36 17.97 -0.12
C ALA A 119 -9.97 16.59 0.44
N LEU A 120 -10.03 15.53 -0.39
CA LEU A 120 -9.61 14.18 0.01
C LEU A 120 -8.11 14.12 0.32
N TYR A 121 -7.26 14.67 -0.55
CA TYR A 121 -5.82 14.67 -0.35
C TYR A 121 -5.41 15.52 0.86
N ASP A 122 -6.07 16.66 1.09
CA ASP A 122 -5.90 17.46 2.30
C ASP A 122 -6.32 16.69 3.57
N GLY A 123 -7.40 15.92 3.46
CA GLY A 123 -7.88 15.05 4.54
C GLY A 123 -6.87 13.99 4.93
N ILE A 124 -6.25 13.34 3.92
CA ILE A 124 -5.20 12.34 4.13
C ILE A 124 -3.92 13.01 4.67
N ALA A 125 -3.45 14.07 4.00
CA ALA A 125 -2.24 14.77 4.40
C ALA A 125 -2.32 15.34 5.82
N ARG A 126 -3.48 15.88 6.22
CA ARG A 126 -3.71 16.34 7.60
C ARG A 126 -3.54 15.20 8.59
N ARG A 127 -4.11 14.04 8.33
CA ARG A 127 -3.97 12.87 9.21
C ARG A 127 -2.54 12.35 9.30
N PHE A 128 -1.78 12.41 8.21
CA PHE A 128 -0.34 12.10 8.25
C PHE A 128 0.42 13.11 9.10
N LEU A 129 0.10 14.40 8.99
CA LEU A 129 0.73 15.45 9.80
C LEU A 129 0.32 15.35 11.27
N ASP A 130 -0.94 15.02 11.58
CA ASP A 130 -1.41 14.79 12.94
C ASP A 130 -0.71 13.56 13.53
N TRP A 131 -0.64 12.44 12.78
CA TRP A 131 0.09 11.24 13.17
C TRP A 131 1.57 11.54 13.45
N PHE A 132 2.23 12.30 12.60
CA PHE A 132 3.62 12.73 12.78
C PHE A 132 3.79 13.68 13.97
N GLY A 133 2.87 14.63 14.17
CA GLY A 133 2.92 15.63 15.26
C GLY A 133 2.91 15.02 16.67
N HIS A 134 2.39 13.82 16.80
CA HIS A 134 2.39 13.06 18.04
C HIS A 134 3.67 12.28 18.31
N GLU A 135 4.64 12.32 17.39
CA GLU A 135 5.94 11.65 17.57
C GLU A 135 6.69 12.11 18.82
N SER A 136 6.61 13.42 19.13
CA SER A 136 7.22 14.00 20.35
C SER A 136 6.67 13.41 21.65
N GLU A 137 5.49 12.79 21.60
CA GLU A 137 4.83 12.09 22.70
C GLU A 137 5.10 10.57 22.68
N GLY A 138 6.02 10.11 21.83
CA GLY A 138 6.37 8.68 21.67
C GLY A 138 5.36 7.88 20.86
N TRP A 139 4.67 8.51 19.95
CA TRP A 139 3.53 7.97 19.21
C TRP A 139 3.94 7.23 17.94
N ALA A 140 4.59 7.89 16.99
CA ALA A 140 5.14 7.28 15.80
C ALA A 140 6.47 6.61 16.16
N ARG A 141 6.41 5.38 16.62
CA ARG A 141 7.57 4.65 17.21
C ARG A 141 8.54 4.14 16.15
N ASP A 142 8.06 3.95 14.93
CA ASP A 142 8.81 3.37 13.82
C ASP A 142 8.46 4.10 12.52
N ILE A 143 8.96 5.32 12.39
CA ILE A 143 8.73 6.12 11.20
C ILE A 143 9.96 6.07 10.29
N GLY A 144 9.78 5.66 9.05
CA GLY A 144 10.84 5.63 8.04
C GLY A 144 11.49 7.02 7.85
N ILE A 145 12.80 7.02 7.60
CA ILE A 145 13.61 8.25 7.51
C ILE A 145 13.02 9.25 6.53
N GLN A 146 12.67 8.82 5.31
CA GLN A 146 12.10 9.69 4.27
C GLN A 146 10.74 10.27 4.71
N THR A 147 9.85 9.43 5.26
CA THR A 147 8.54 9.88 5.77
C THR A 147 8.70 10.95 6.85
N ARG A 148 9.64 10.75 7.79
CA ARG A 148 9.97 11.68 8.86
C ARG A 148 10.44 13.03 8.32
N GLU A 149 11.39 13.02 7.39
CA GLU A 149 11.97 14.25 6.83
C GLU A 149 10.93 15.04 6.03
N VAL A 150 10.15 14.35 5.18
CA VAL A 150 9.09 14.99 4.38
C VAL A 150 7.98 15.57 5.26
N LEU A 151 7.48 14.82 6.24
CA LEU A 151 6.40 15.31 7.12
C LEU A 151 6.89 16.42 8.05
N SER A 152 8.15 16.38 8.50
CA SER A 152 8.76 17.48 9.27
C SER A 152 8.83 18.77 8.46
N ALA A 153 9.29 18.70 7.20
CA ALA A 153 9.33 19.85 6.30
C ALA A 153 7.91 20.37 5.99
N ALA A 154 6.98 19.47 5.73
CA ALA A 154 5.58 19.82 5.46
C ALA A 154 4.89 20.45 6.68
N ALA A 155 5.18 19.99 7.91
CA ALA A 155 4.64 20.55 9.13
C ALA A 155 5.08 22.01 9.36
N ALA A 156 6.31 22.35 8.97
CA ALA A 156 6.86 23.71 9.06
C ALA A 156 6.39 24.64 7.93
N GLY A 157 5.78 24.08 6.85
CA GLY A 157 5.38 24.84 5.67
C GLY A 157 4.03 25.55 5.82
N GLU A 158 3.78 26.51 4.92
CA GLU A 158 2.51 27.23 4.80
C GLU A 158 1.68 26.71 3.62
N GLY A 159 0.35 26.85 3.69
CA GLY A 159 -0.60 26.44 2.66
C GLY A 159 -1.41 25.20 3.02
N ARG A 160 -2.09 24.64 2.04
CA ARG A 160 -2.94 23.45 2.20
C ARG A 160 -2.11 22.22 2.59
N PRO A 161 -2.61 21.33 3.43
CA PRO A 161 -1.87 20.16 3.89
C PRO A 161 -1.28 19.31 2.75
N ALA A 162 -2.06 18.98 1.72
CA ALA A 162 -1.59 18.18 0.59
C ALA A 162 -0.49 18.90 -0.20
N GLU A 163 -0.64 20.20 -0.48
CA GLU A 163 0.36 21.00 -1.20
C GLU A 163 1.70 21.06 -0.47
N ARG A 164 1.65 21.20 0.87
CA ARG A 164 2.87 21.18 1.69
C ARG A 164 3.58 19.84 1.62
N CYS A 165 2.82 18.75 1.71
CA CYS A 165 3.36 17.40 1.62
C CYS A 165 3.97 17.13 0.23
N TRP A 166 3.27 17.41 -0.86
CA TRP A 166 3.78 17.23 -2.21
C TRP A 166 5.03 18.04 -2.49
N ARG A 167 5.06 19.30 -2.04
CA ARG A 167 6.24 20.16 -2.17
C ARG A 167 7.44 19.59 -1.40
N ALA A 168 7.24 19.22 -0.14
CA ALA A 168 8.31 18.66 0.69
C ALA A 168 8.81 17.32 0.13
N ALA A 169 7.92 16.47 -0.37
CA ALA A 169 8.29 15.20 -1.00
C ALA A 169 9.11 15.41 -2.29
N ALA A 170 8.70 16.38 -3.13
CA ALA A 170 9.43 16.72 -4.35
C ALA A 170 10.81 17.31 -4.06
N GLU A 171 10.95 18.15 -3.04
CA GLU A 171 12.23 18.71 -2.59
C GLU A 171 13.16 17.61 -2.02
N HIS A 172 12.58 16.60 -1.35
CA HIS A 172 13.32 15.47 -0.82
C HIS A 172 13.74 14.47 -1.91
N ALA A 173 12.99 14.38 -3.03
CA ALA A 173 13.25 13.44 -4.11
C ALA A 173 14.64 13.66 -4.71
N GLY A 174 15.62 13.00 -4.14
CA GLY A 174 16.98 12.90 -4.68
C GLY A 174 17.01 11.93 -5.87
N GLY A 175 17.96 12.12 -6.77
CA GLY A 175 18.18 11.16 -7.86
C GLY A 175 18.63 9.79 -7.33
N GLY A 176 18.16 8.70 -7.97
CA GLY A 176 18.52 7.33 -7.63
C GLY A 176 17.63 6.70 -6.56
N GLU A 177 18.06 5.57 -6.02
CA GLU A 177 17.26 4.76 -5.08
C GLU A 177 16.99 5.45 -3.73
N SER A 178 17.75 6.47 -3.38
CA SER A 178 17.65 7.15 -2.08
C SER A 178 16.33 7.87 -1.83
N GLY A 179 15.54 8.17 -2.88
CA GLY A 179 14.20 8.77 -2.78
C GLY A 179 13.06 7.78 -2.94
N ALA A 180 13.34 6.49 -3.11
CA ALA A 180 12.37 5.47 -3.48
C ALA A 180 12.06 4.49 -2.34
N GLY A 181 11.84 5.01 -1.12
CA GLY A 181 11.43 4.21 0.02
C GLY A 181 10.07 3.53 -0.18
N ASN A 182 9.83 2.44 0.55
CA ASN A 182 8.61 1.64 0.46
C ASN A 182 7.45 2.17 1.34
N GLY A 183 7.67 3.23 2.11
CA GLY A 183 6.69 3.78 3.06
C GLY A 183 5.38 4.29 2.43
N ALA A 184 5.32 4.46 1.10
CA ALA A 184 4.05 4.69 0.42
C ALA A 184 3.38 3.39 -0.01
N LEU A 185 4.14 2.39 -0.55
CA LEU A 185 3.61 1.13 -1.00
C LEU A 185 2.90 0.35 0.12
N MET A 186 3.50 0.36 1.33
CA MET A 186 3.01 -0.35 2.50
C MET A 186 1.56 0.00 2.88
N ARG A 187 1.11 1.22 2.60
CA ARG A 187 -0.19 1.77 3.02
C ARG A 187 -1.21 1.94 1.88
N THR A 188 -0.86 1.61 0.63
CA THR A 188 -1.72 1.91 -0.53
C THR A 188 -2.85 0.93 -0.76
N GLY A 189 -2.81 -0.28 -0.22
CA GLY A 189 -3.82 -1.32 -0.49
C GLY A 189 -5.26 -0.88 -0.24
N VAL A 190 -5.51 -0.07 0.78
CA VAL A 190 -6.85 0.45 1.11
C VAL A 190 -7.41 1.38 0.02
N LEU A 191 -6.56 2.00 -0.81
CA LEU A 191 -7.00 2.82 -1.94
C LEU A 191 -7.69 1.99 -3.02
N ALA A 192 -7.32 0.71 -3.15
CA ALA A 192 -7.92 -0.21 -4.10
C ALA A 192 -9.43 -0.37 -3.93
N ILE A 193 -9.92 -0.27 -2.70
CA ILE A 193 -11.34 -0.43 -2.38
C ILE A 193 -12.12 0.88 -2.39
N ALA A 194 -11.46 2.01 -2.62
CA ALA A 194 -12.09 3.34 -2.63
C ALA A 194 -12.74 3.70 -3.98
N ARG A 195 -12.33 3.09 -5.08
CA ARG A 195 -12.80 3.35 -6.46
C ARG A 195 -13.00 2.05 -7.22
N LEU A 196 -13.70 1.08 -6.60
CA LEU A 196 -13.90 -0.25 -7.18
C LEU A 196 -14.56 -0.17 -8.56
N GLY A 197 -13.91 -0.77 -9.56
CA GLY A 197 -14.37 -0.83 -10.93
C GLY A 197 -13.86 0.30 -11.85
N ASP A 198 -13.19 1.31 -11.29
CA ASP A 198 -12.50 2.33 -12.06
C ASP A 198 -10.99 2.24 -11.82
N ARG A 199 -10.30 1.49 -12.70
CA ARG A 199 -8.85 1.26 -12.63
C ARG A 199 -8.05 2.55 -12.79
N GLN A 200 -8.50 3.44 -13.68
CA GLN A 200 -7.79 4.69 -13.96
C GLN A 200 -7.88 5.65 -12.77
N ALA A 201 -9.09 5.83 -12.21
CA ALA A 201 -9.26 6.66 -11.01
C ALA A 201 -8.51 6.09 -9.79
N THR A 202 -8.44 4.76 -9.67
CA THR A 202 -7.67 4.10 -8.62
C THR A 202 -6.16 4.32 -8.79
N ALA A 203 -5.65 4.19 -10.01
CA ALA A 203 -4.24 4.44 -10.32
C ALA A 203 -3.83 5.89 -10.02
N GLU A 204 -4.66 6.85 -10.42
CA GLU A 204 -4.42 8.27 -10.14
C GLU A 204 -4.45 8.56 -8.63
N LEU A 205 -5.41 7.98 -7.91
CA LEU A 205 -5.48 8.11 -6.45
C LEU A 205 -4.23 7.53 -5.78
N ALA A 206 -3.79 6.34 -6.20
CA ALA A 206 -2.58 5.70 -5.67
C ALA A 206 -1.34 6.55 -5.89
N ARG A 207 -1.16 7.07 -7.11
CA ARG A 207 -0.02 7.93 -7.49
C ARG A 207 0.02 9.19 -6.61
N ARG A 208 -1.09 9.92 -6.49
CA ARG A 208 -1.14 11.18 -5.73
C ARG A 208 -0.98 10.98 -4.23
N VAL A 209 -1.53 9.90 -3.67
CA VAL A 209 -1.37 9.59 -2.25
C VAL A 209 0.06 9.12 -1.95
N ALA A 210 0.69 8.35 -2.83
CA ALA A 210 2.09 7.98 -2.70
C ALA A 210 2.99 9.22 -2.68
N ALA A 211 2.77 10.16 -3.61
CA ALA A 211 3.52 11.40 -3.74
C ALA A 211 3.38 12.36 -2.53
N LEU A 212 2.42 12.17 -1.63
CA LEU A 212 2.34 12.97 -0.39
C LEU A 212 3.60 12.87 0.47
N THR A 213 4.35 11.77 0.34
CA THR A 213 5.61 11.57 1.10
C THR A 213 6.76 11.03 0.24
N HIS A 214 6.46 10.45 -0.93
CA HIS A 214 7.44 9.75 -1.77
C HIS A 214 7.22 10.11 -3.25
N ALA A 215 7.71 11.26 -3.68
CA ALA A 215 7.59 11.75 -5.05
C ALA A 215 8.70 11.14 -5.94
N HIS A 216 8.64 9.84 -6.18
CA HIS A 216 9.61 9.10 -6.99
C HIS A 216 8.89 8.13 -7.93
N ALA A 217 9.33 8.06 -9.21
CA ALA A 217 8.66 7.25 -10.23
C ALA A 217 8.48 5.77 -9.81
N ASP A 218 9.50 5.14 -9.20
CA ASP A 218 9.40 3.76 -8.74
C ASP A 218 8.35 3.56 -7.66
N VAL A 219 8.16 4.57 -6.79
CA VAL A 219 7.16 4.51 -5.71
C VAL A 219 5.76 4.67 -6.26
N GLU A 220 5.56 5.60 -7.17
CA GLU A 220 4.28 5.85 -7.82
C GLU A 220 3.85 4.63 -8.65
N ASP A 221 4.77 4.12 -9.49
CA ASP A 221 4.53 2.94 -10.32
C ASP A 221 4.20 1.70 -9.48
N SER A 222 4.99 1.41 -8.44
CA SER A 222 4.76 0.27 -7.54
C SER A 222 3.41 0.38 -6.84
N SER A 223 3.04 1.57 -6.40
CA SER A 223 1.75 1.84 -5.76
C SER A 223 0.58 1.64 -6.73
N VAL A 224 0.72 2.10 -7.99
CA VAL A 224 -0.28 1.89 -9.05
C VAL A 224 -0.45 0.40 -9.36
N LEU A 225 0.65 -0.31 -9.64
CA LEU A 225 0.60 -1.74 -9.98
C LEU A 225 -0.04 -2.57 -8.85
N TRP A 226 0.37 -2.31 -7.61
CA TRP A 226 -0.14 -3.06 -6.46
C TRP A 226 -1.60 -2.77 -6.18
N THR A 227 -1.99 -1.50 -6.20
CA THR A 227 -3.37 -1.09 -5.95
C THR A 227 -4.32 -1.60 -7.03
N ASP A 228 -3.91 -1.60 -8.31
CA ASP A 228 -4.67 -2.20 -9.41
C ASP A 228 -4.84 -3.70 -9.24
N ALA A 229 -3.77 -4.41 -8.87
CA ALA A 229 -3.84 -5.85 -8.60
C ALA A 229 -4.79 -6.18 -7.44
N VAL A 230 -4.73 -5.42 -6.34
CA VAL A 230 -5.63 -5.56 -5.20
C VAL A 230 -7.09 -5.30 -5.62
N GLN A 231 -7.37 -4.22 -6.36
CA GLN A 231 -8.72 -3.90 -6.84
C GLN A 231 -9.30 -5.02 -7.69
N ARG A 232 -8.51 -5.53 -8.65
CA ARG A 232 -8.96 -6.63 -9.53
C ARG A 232 -9.16 -7.93 -8.76
N ALA A 233 -8.35 -8.20 -7.73
CA ALA A 233 -8.53 -9.36 -6.87
C ALA A 233 -9.83 -9.29 -6.07
N VAL A 234 -10.22 -8.11 -5.54
CA VAL A 234 -11.49 -7.91 -4.83
C VAL A 234 -12.69 -8.17 -5.74
N LEU A 235 -12.64 -7.69 -6.99
CA LEU A 235 -13.79 -7.74 -7.91
C LEU A 235 -13.93 -9.06 -8.65
N ARG A 236 -12.84 -9.83 -8.80
CA ARG A 236 -12.82 -11.05 -9.60
C ARG A 236 -13.62 -12.17 -8.92
N ASP A 237 -14.39 -12.92 -9.72
CA ASP A 237 -14.93 -14.20 -9.30
C ASP A 237 -13.82 -15.26 -9.38
N TRP A 238 -13.42 -15.75 -8.22
CA TRP A 238 -12.35 -16.74 -8.10
C TRP A 238 -12.90 -18.16 -8.00
N SER A 239 -12.35 -19.09 -8.79
CA SER A 239 -12.51 -20.51 -8.48
C SER A 239 -11.64 -20.91 -7.27
N PRO A 240 -12.03 -21.93 -6.47
CA PRO A 240 -11.27 -22.34 -5.30
C PRO A 240 -9.80 -22.67 -5.60
N ASP A 241 -9.53 -23.29 -6.74
CA ASP A 241 -8.20 -23.75 -7.15
C ASP A 241 -7.40 -22.71 -7.96
N GLU A 242 -7.97 -21.52 -8.17
CA GLU A 242 -7.30 -20.50 -8.98
C GLU A 242 -6.27 -19.75 -8.16
N LEU A 243 -5.03 -19.73 -8.65
CA LEU A 243 -3.89 -19.08 -8.01
C LEU A 243 -3.60 -17.70 -8.62
N LEU A 244 -2.90 -16.86 -7.88
CA LEU A 244 -2.39 -15.59 -8.38
C LEU A 244 -1.19 -15.84 -9.29
N GLY A 245 -1.36 -15.71 -10.60
CA GLY A 245 -0.30 -15.80 -11.60
C GLY A 245 0.27 -14.45 -11.98
N GLU A 246 1.42 -14.46 -12.68
CA GLU A 246 2.11 -13.22 -13.10
C GLU A 246 1.22 -12.26 -13.90
N ASP A 247 0.33 -12.78 -14.75
CA ASP A 247 -0.60 -11.99 -15.55
C ASP A 247 -1.51 -11.11 -14.67
N HIS A 248 -1.74 -11.51 -13.41
CA HIS A 248 -2.54 -10.72 -12.49
C HIS A 248 -1.85 -9.42 -12.11
N LEU A 249 -0.54 -9.40 -11.92
CA LEU A 249 0.21 -8.17 -11.65
C LEU A 249 0.58 -7.42 -12.94
N LEU A 250 0.96 -8.15 -13.99
CA LEU A 250 1.35 -7.58 -15.28
C LEU A 250 0.21 -6.81 -15.99
N ALA A 251 -1.05 -7.16 -15.73
CA ALA A 251 -2.20 -6.44 -16.30
C ALA A 251 -2.27 -4.96 -15.88
N GLY A 252 -1.58 -4.55 -14.81
CA GLY A 252 -1.47 -3.16 -14.37
C GLY A 252 -0.46 -2.33 -15.19
N LEU A 253 0.36 -2.96 -16.05
CA LEU A 253 1.36 -2.24 -16.85
C LEU A 253 0.75 -1.24 -17.82
N ASP A 254 -0.49 -1.44 -18.27
CA ASP A 254 -1.21 -0.50 -19.14
C ASP A 254 -1.49 0.86 -18.46
N LEU A 255 -1.47 0.92 -17.13
CA LEU A 255 -1.65 2.13 -16.32
C LEU A 255 -0.34 2.92 -16.11
N LEU A 256 0.80 2.34 -16.49
CA LEU A 256 2.11 2.99 -16.37
C LEU A 256 2.53 3.68 -17.66
N PRO A 257 3.40 4.72 -17.57
CA PRO A 257 4.08 5.29 -18.74
C PRO A 257 4.79 4.21 -19.56
N GLU A 258 4.74 4.34 -20.88
CA GLU A 258 5.25 3.29 -21.80
C GLU A 258 6.72 2.95 -21.51
N GLU A 259 7.55 3.96 -21.27
CA GLU A 259 8.99 3.83 -20.97
C GLU A 259 9.28 3.10 -19.66
N ARG A 260 8.28 2.93 -18.78
CA ARG A 260 8.43 2.25 -17.50
C ARG A 260 8.01 0.77 -17.53
N ARG A 261 7.25 0.36 -18.54
CA ARG A 261 6.60 -0.96 -18.61
C ARG A 261 7.61 -2.11 -18.66
N ASP A 262 8.64 -2.00 -19.48
CA ASP A 262 9.67 -3.05 -19.61
C ASP A 262 10.45 -3.28 -18.32
N PHE A 263 10.69 -2.22 -17.55
CA PHE A 263 11.33 -2.33 -16.23
C PHE A 263 10.47 -3.14 -15.27
N TRP A 264 9.19 -2.80 -15.16
CA TRP A 264 8.27 -3.46 -14.24
C TRP A 264 7.88 -4.86 -14.69
N GLU A 265 7.72 -5.10 -15.99
CA GLU A 265 7.50 -6.46 -16.52
C GLU A 265 8.64 -7.38 -16.11
N ARG A 266 9.88 -6.96 -16.28
CA ARG A 266 11.05 -7.70 -15.87
C ARG A 266 11.07 -7.93 -14.36
N ALA A 267 10.81 -6.90 -13.56
CA ALA A 267 10.81 -7.00 -12.11
C ALA A 267 9.80 -8.04 -11.61
N VAL A 268 8.59 -8.07 -12.19
CA VAL A 268 7.55 -9.05 -11.86
C VAL A 268 7.97 -10.46 -12.25
N ARG A 269 8.40 -10.66 -13.51
CA ARG A 269 8.81 -11.99 -14.00
C ARG A 269 9.99 -12.60 -13.23
N GLU A 270 10.98 -11.78 -12.89
CA GLU A 270 12.15 -12.21 -12.10
C GLU A 270 11.81 -12.59 -10.66
N SER A 271 10.67 -12.15 -10.12
CA SER A 271 10.25 -12.44 -8.75
C SER A 271 9.15 -13.50 -8.64
N THR A 272 8.50 -13.87 -9.75
CA THR A 272 7.43 -14.88 -9.74
C THR A 272 7.97 -16.26 -9.40
N GLY A 273 7.42 -16.93 -8.37
CA GLY A 273 7.80 -18.27 -7.93
C GLY A 273 9.18 -18.39 -7.29
N VAL A 274 9.86 -17.26 -7.05
CA VAL A 274 11.18 -17.22 -6.42
C VAL A 274 11.03 -17.25 -4.90
N GLU A 275 11.95 -17.91 -4.20
CA GLU A 275 11.97 -17.86 -2.73
C GLU A 275 12.19 -16.42 -2.26
N PRO A 276 11.30 -15.86 -1.42
CA PRO A 276 11.35 -14.44 -1.05
C PRO A 276 12.66 -14.02 -0.36
N TRP A 277 13.32 -14.92 0.36
CA TRP A 277 14.62 -14.65 0.99
C TRP A 277 15.79 -14.50 -0.01
N LYS A 278 15.62 -14.87 -1.27
CA LYS A 278 16.59 -14.59 -2.34
C LYS A 278 16.48 -13.16 -2.89
N ILE A 279 15.36 -12.49 -2.67
CA ILE A 279 15.12 -11.12 -3.06
C ILE A 279 15.51 -10.19 -1.92
N GLY A 280 15.05 -10.49 -0.71
CA GLY A 280 15.18 -9.61 0.45
C GLY A 280 14.29 -8.37 0.35
N GLY A 281 14.04 -7.71 1.48
CA GLY A 281 13.29 -6.45 1.54
C GLY A 281 14.03 -5.48 2.45
N TRP A 282 14.63 -4.43 1.88
CA TRP A 282 15.47 -3.47 2.62
C TRP A 282 15.01 -2.02 2.43
N GLY A 283 13.71 -1.79 2.42
CA GLY A 283 13.15 -0.43 2.40
C GLY A 283 13.06 0.21 1.00
N TYR A 284 13.60 -0.39 -0.07
CA TYR A 284 13.41 0.08 -1.43
C TYR A 284 12.12 -0.49 -2.04
N THR A 285 11.25 0.40 -2.55
CA THR A 285 9.89 0.04 -2.98
C THR A 285 9.84 -1.11 -4.00
N VAL A 286 10.80 -1.14 -4.97
CA VAL A 286 10.86 -2.19 -6.00
C VAL A 286 11.20 -3.55 -5.39
N THR A 287 12.18 -3.61 -4.48
CA THR A 287 12.52 -4.86 -3.79
C THR A 287 11.41 -5.32 -2.86
N THR A 288 10.71 -4.39 -2.20
CA THR A 288 9.55 -4.71 -1.35
C THR A 288 8.41 -5.31 -2.18
N LEU A 289 8.05 -4.71 -3.32
CA LEU A 289 7.05 -5.28 -4.23
C LEU A 289 7.47 -6.66 -4.72
N LYS A 290 8.73 -6.82 -5.18
CA LYS A 290 9.29 -8.11 -5.64
C LYS A 290 9.24 -9.18 -4.54
N ALA A 291 9.61 -8.83 -3.30
CA ALA A 291 9.62 -9.77 -2.17
C ALA A 291 8.19 -10.19 -1.77
N ALA A 292 7.26 -9.25 -1.72
CA ALA A 292 5.85 -9.53 -1.45
C ALA A 292 5.23 -10.42 -2.54
N TRP A 293 5.48 -10.10 -3.82
CA TRP A 293 5.02 -10.91 -4.95
C TRP A 293 5.64 -12.31 -4.96
N ALA A 294 6.95 -12.40 -4.71
CA ALA A 294 7.65 -13.67 -4.56
C ALA A 294 7.05 -14.53 -3.45
N ALA A 295 6.79 -13.93 -2.27
CA ALA A 295 6.19 -14.66 -1.15
C ALA A 295 4.82 -15.24 -1.47
N ILE A 296 3.97 -14.47 -2.18
CA ILE A 296 2.66 -14.91 -2.62
C ILE A 296 2.79 -16.07 -3.61
N THR A 297 3.57 -15.90 -4.66
CA THR A 297 3.64 -16.89 -5.74
C THR A 297 4.42 -18.15 -5.35
N TRP A 298 5.52 -17.99 -4.60
CA TRP A 298 6.28 -19.13 -4.09
C TRP A 298 5.47 -20.01 -3.13
N SER A 299 4.68 -19.39 -2.23
CA SER A 299 3.87 -20.15 -1.27
C SER A 299 2.77 -20.99 -1.91
N GLN A 300 2.35 -20.62 -3.12
CA GLN A 300 1.36 -21.37 -3.89
C GLN A 300 1.95 -22.65 -4.54
N ASP A 301 3.24 -22.62 -4.85
CA ASP A 301 3.96 -23.72 -5.55
C ASP A 301 4.78 -24.59 -4.58
N ALA A 302 4.74 -24.34 -3.27
CA ALA A 302 5.57 -25.04 -2.29
C ALA A 302 5.35 -26.56 -2.32
N PRO A 303 6.44 -27.38 -2.38
CA PRO A 303 6.37 -28.82 -2.59
C PRO A 303 5.76 -29.63 -1.44
N ASP A 304 5.47 -29.00 -0.31
CA ASP A 304 4.98 -29.66 0.92
C ASP A 304 3.50 -30.05 0.87
N GLY A 305 2.90 -30.13 -0.32
CA GLY A 305 1.53 -30.60 -0.51
C GLY A 305 0.45 -29.59 -0.17
N VAL A 306 0.84 -28.33 0.08
CA VAL A 306 -0.08 -27.23 0.42
C VAL A 306 -0.85 -26.73 -0.82
N SER A 307 -0.40 -27.04 -2.03
CA SER A 307 -1.08 -26.69 -3.28
C SER A 307 -2.49 -27.31 -3.46
N GLY A 308 -2.87 -28.24 -2.60
CA GLY A 308 -4.24 -28.80 -2.56
C GLY A 308 -5.14 -28.20 -1.47
N ALA A 309 -4.60 -27.32 -0.62
CA ALA A 309 -5.31 -26.72 0.53
C ALA A 309 -5.82 -25.30 0.27
N ALA A 310 -5.82 -24.86 -0.99
CA ALA A 310 -6.26 -23.53 -1.40
C ALA A 310 -7.68 -23.16 -0.95
N SER A 311 -8.47 -24.13 -0.46
CA SER A 311 -9.86 -23.93 -0.08
C SER A 311 -10.10 -23.42 1.34
N THR A 312 -9.08 -23.22 2.18
CA THR A 312 -9.29 -23.01 3.64
C THR A 312 -8.51 -21.86 4.29
N GLY A 313 -8.05 -20.88 3.53
CA GLY A 313 -7.28 -19.73 4.09
C GLY A 313 -5.82 -20.08 4.45
N GLU A 314 -5.39 -21.30 4.25
CA GLU A 314 -3.98 -21.69 4.45
C GLU A 314 -3.06 -20.97 3.47
N GLY A 315 -3.51 -20.69 2.24
CA GLY A 315 -2.75 -19.90 1.27
C GLY A 315 -2.44 -18.48 1.74
N LEU A 316 -3.38 -17.83 2.41
CA LEU A 316 -3.15 -16.51 3.03
C LEU A 316 -2.08 -16.62 4.13
N ARG A 317 -2.23 -17.59 5.05
CA ARG A 317 -1.28 -17.78 6.15
C ARG A 317 0.12 -18.08 5.65
N HIS A 318 0.27 -19.02 4.73
CA HIS A 318 1.56 -19.40 4.17
C HIS A 318 2.23 -18.26 3.39
N GLY A 319 1.45 -17.47 2.64
CA GLY A 319 1.97 -16.31 1.94
C GLY A 319 2.52 -15.24 2.90
N LEU A 320 1.81 -14.95 4.01
CA LEU A 320 2.31 -14.05 5.05
C LEU A 320 3.55 -14.59 5.78
N GLU A 321 3.56 -15.87 6.12
CA GLU A 321 4.72 -16.52 6.72
C GLU A 321 5.94 -16.52 5.77
N ALA A 322 5.73 -16.68 4.46
CA ALA A 322 6.78 -16.58 3.45
C ALA A 322 7.30 -15.15 3.31
N ALA A 323 6.41 -14.14 3.39
CA ALA A 323 6.79 -12.73 3.35
C ALA A 323 7.71 -12.35 4.52
N VAL A 324 7.40 -12.78 5.73
CA VAL A 324 8.27 -12.56 6.91
C VAL A 324 9.66 -13.19 6.72
N ARG A 325 9.76 -14.33 6.02
CA ARG A 325 11.06 -14.98 5.74
C ARG A 325 11.90 -14.26 4.69
N ALA A 326 11.35 -13.27 3.98
CA ALA A 326 12.14 -12.41 3.09
C ALA A 326 13.29 -11.72 3.83
N GLY A 327 13.11 -11.42 5.12
CA GLY A 327 14.10 -10.72 5.95
C GLY A 327 14.15 -9.23 5.64
N GLY A 328 15.00 -8.52 6.34
CA GLY A 328 15.10 -7.06 6.25
C GLY A 328 13.88 -6.38 6.87
N ASP A 329 13.14 -5.67 6.08
CA ASP A 329 11.92 -4.93 6.42
C ASP A 329 10.70 -5.87 6.36
N THR A 330 10.59 -6.74 7.35
CA THR A 330 9.69 -7.91 7.32
C THR A 330 8.23 -7.56 7.54
N ASP A 331 7.93 -6.56 8.32
CA ASP A 331 6.59 -6.03 8.58
C ASP A 331 6.02 -5.37 7.31
N THR A 332 6.80 -4.49 6.68
CA THR A 332 6.39 -3.88 5.40
C THR A 332 6.18 -4.92 4.29
N VAL A 333 7.12 -5.87 4.10
CA VAL A 333 6.93 -6.91 3.06
C VAL A 333 5.68 -7.74 3.33
N ALA A 334 5.43 -8.10 4.59
CA ALA A 334 4.26 -8.90 4.94
C ALA A 334 2.96 -8.08 4.94
N ALA A 335 3.00 -6.79 5.31
CA ALA A 335 1.86 -5.89 5.16
C ALA A 335 1.45 -5.75 3.68
N VAL A 336 2.42 -5.49 2.79
CA VAL A 336 2.17 -5.41 1.34
C VAL A 336 1.61 -6.72 0.80
N ALA A 337 2.21 -7.87 1.12
CA ALA A 337 1.68 -9.17 0.71
C ALA A 337 0.25 -9.40 1.24
N GLY A 338 -0.02 -8.98 2.47
CA GLY A 338 -1.31 -9.10 3.13
C GLY A 338 -2.44 -8.38 2.38
N GLN A 339 -2.17 -7.21 1.81
CA GLN A 339 -3.15 -6.47 1.01
C GLN A 339 -3.72 -7.31 -0.13
N LEU A 340 -2.84 -7.94 -0.92
CA LEU A 340 -3.26 -8.75 -2.07
C LEU A 340 -3.79 -10.13 -1.65
N LEU A 341 -3.18 -10.76 -0.66
CA LEU A 341 -3.68 -12.03 -0.10
C LEU A 341 -5.08 -11.87 0.51
N GLY A 342 -5.32 -10.78 1.25
CA GLY A 342 -6.63 -10.46 1.79
C GLY A 342 -7.67 -10.18 0.71
N ALA A 343 -7.27 -9.49 -0.37
CA ALA A 343 -8.12 -9.27 -1.54
C ALA A 343 -8.46 -10.56 -2.30
N ARG A 344 -7.57 -11.55 -2.28
CA ARG A 344 -7.77 -12.86 -2.92
C ARG A 344 -8.67 -13.78 -2.07
N TRP A 345 -8.39 -13.89 -0.77
CA TRP A 345 -8.96 -14.93 0.09
C TRP A 345 -10.08 -14.42 1.01
N GLY A 346 -10.21 -13.12 1.22
CA GLY A 346 -11.19 -12.49 2.10
C GLY A 346 -10.75 -12.43 3.57
N ALA A 347 -11.49 -11.63 4.34
CA ALA A 347 -11.30 -11.52 5.79
C ALA A 347 -11.62 -12.84 6.52
N SER A 348 -12.55 -13.61 6.00
CA SER A 348 -12.94 -14.91 6.56
C SER A 348 -11.80 -15.94 6.52
N ALA A 349 -10.83 -15.77 5.62
CA ALA A 349 -9.65 -16.63 5.50
C ALA A 349 -8.55 -16.33 6.51
N VAL A 350 -8.57 -15.15 7.16
CA VAL A 350 -7.58 -14.80 8.19
C VAL A 350 -7.75 -15.71 9.39
N PRO A 351 -6.67 -16.36 9.89
CA PRO A 351 -6.74 -17.27 11.02
C PRO A 351 -7.45 -16.64 12.24
N SER A 352 -8.44 -17.33 12.78
CA SER A 352 -9.23 -16.84 13.93
C SER A 352 -8.37 -16.51 15.16
N ALA A 353 -7.28 -17.25 15.36
CA ALA A 353 -6.32 -17.00 16.43
C ALA A 353 -5.59 -15.66 16.27
N TRP A 354 -5.27 -15.26 15.02
CA TRP A 354 -4.66 -13.95 14.74
C TRP A 354 -5.68 -12.83 14.92
N ARG A 355 -6.88 -12.99 14.37
CA ARG A 355 -7.98 -12.00 14.52
C ARG A 355 -8.33 -11.71 15.97
N ALA A 356 -8.28 -12.72 16.83
CA ALA A 356 -8.66 -12.60 18.24
C ALA A 356 -7.70 -11.75 19.08
N VAL A 357 -6.43 -11.61 18.64
CA VAL A 357 -5.39 -10.90 19.38
C VAL A 357 -4.90 -9.63 18.68
N LEU A 358 -5.18 -9.49 17.38
CA LEU A 358 -4.72 -8.37 16.55
C LEU A 358 -5.27 -7.03 17.08
N HIS A 359 -4.36 -6.10 17.35
CA HIS A 359 -4.68 -4.74 17.78
C HIS A 359 -3.55 -3.78 17.43
N GLY A 360 -3.79 -2.51 17.59
CA GLY A 360 -2.76 -1.49 17.47
C GLY A 360 -3.35 -0.09 17.51
N ARG A 361 -2.49 0.88 17.36
CA ARG A 361 -2.85 2.28 17.46
C ARG A 361 -3.43 2.78 16.15
N ALA A 362 -4.39 3.69 16.26
CA ALA A 362 -4.93 4.47 15.17
C ALA A 362 -4.95 5.96 15.57
N PRO A 363 -4.64 6.88 14.64
CA PRO A 363 -4.75 8.31 14.91
C PRO A 363 -6.16 8.69 15.31
N HIS A 364 -6.32 9.49 16.36
CA HIS A 364 -7.64 9.94 16.79
C HIS A 364 -8.22 10.93 15.78
N THR A 365 -9.40 10.65 15.25
CA THR A 365 -10.06 11.54 14.29
C THR A 365 -10.55 12.81 14.98
N GLY A 366 -9.87 13.95 14.74
CA GLY A 366 -10.25 15.26 15.25
C GLY A 366 -9.81 15.58 16.69
N GLY A 367 -8.84 14.86 17.23
CA GLY A 367 -8.27 15.10 18.57
C GLY A 367 -6.76 14.88 18.64
N THR A 368 -6.17 15.17 19.79
CA THR A 368 -4.81 14.79 20.13
C THR A 368 -4.82 13.38 20.74
N GLY A 369 -3.92 12.50 20.31
CA GLY A 369 -3.78 11.15 20.84
C GLY A 369 -4.15 10.06 19.84
N TYR A 370 -4.30 8.85 20.33
CA TYR A 370 -4.64 7.67 19.57
C TYR A 370 -5.77 6.88 20.23
N GLU A 371 -6.45 6.09 19.44
CA GLU A 371 -7.33 5.02 19.92
C GLU A 371 -6.70 3.66 19.62
N VAL A 372 -7.07 2.64 20.39
CA VAL A 372 -6.72 1.27 20.07
C VAL A 372 -7.84 0.69 19.23
N ARG A 373 -7.49 0.14 18.06
CA ARG A 373 -8.40 -0.60 17.19
C ARG A 373 -8.04 -2.07 17.20
N VAL A 374 -9.02 -2.90 16.86
CA VAL A 374 -8.90 -4.36 16.76
C VAL A 374 -9.36 -4.85 15.39
N ALA A 375 -9.16 -6.11 15.10
CA ALA A 375 -9.51 -6.72 13.81
C ALA A 375 -10.93 -6.37 13.30
N ALA A 376 -11.91 -6.35 14.19
CA ALA A 376 -13.31 -6.05 13.81
C ALA A 376 -13.49 -4.60 13.31
N ASP A 377 -12.73 -3.66 13.85
CA ASP A 377 -12.79 -2.25 13.42
C ASP A 377 -12.25 -2.09 12.00
N LEU A 378 -11.19 -2.83 11.66
CA LEU A 378 -10.59 -2.83 10.32
C LEU A 378 -11.55 -3.39 9.27
N GLU A 379 -12.25 -4.48 9.60
CA GLU A 379 -13.26 -5.08 8.72
C GLU A 379 -14.42 -4.11 8.44
N VAL A 380 -14.95 -3.49 9.50
CA VAL A 380 -16.05 -2.52 9.38
C VAL A 380 -15.63 -1.33 8.52
N LEU A 381 -14.44 -0.81 8.75
CA LEU A 381 -13.88 0.34 8.04
C LEU A 381 -13.71 0.03 6.54
N ALA A 382 -13.08 -1.10 6.20
CA ALA A 382 -12.86 -1.51 4.82
C ALA A 382 -14.17 -1.76 4.07
N ARG A 383 -15.14 -2.45 4.68
CA ARG A 383 -16.47 -2.66 4.08
C ARG A 383 -17.18 -1.33 3.79
N ARG A 384 -17.10 -0.38 4.72
CA ARG A 384 -17.71 0.96 4.55
C ARG A 384 -17.07 1.73 3.38
N ILE A 385 -15.75 1.67 3.24
CA ILE A 385 -15.04 2.29 2.10
C ILE A 385 -15.50 1.67 0.79
N ALA A 386 -15.48 0.33 0.70
CA ALA A 386 -15.86 -0.40 -0.50
C ALA A 386 -17.31 -0.12 -0.95
N GLN A 387 -18.24 -0.03 0.00
CA GLN A 387 -19.65 0.29 -0.28
C GLN A 387 -19.83 1.73 -0.79
N LYS A 388 -19.04 2.70 -0.28
CA LYS A 388 -19.05 4.08 -0.76
C LYS A 388 -18.43 4.20 -2.15
N GLY A 389 -17.33 3.49 -2.42
CA GLY A 389 -16.59 3.54 -3.68
C GLY A 389 -17.38 3.11 -4.92
N LEU A 390 -18.50 2.43 -4.76
CA LEU A 390 -19.42 2.09 -5.86
C LEU A 390 -20.55 3.12 -6.08
N ALA A 391 -20.82 3.96 -5.09
CA ALA A 391 -21.91 4.93 -5.15
C ALA A 391 -21.52 6.25 -5.85
N GLY A 392 -20.25 6.45 -6.14
CA GLY A 392 -19.70 7.57 -6.91
C GLY A 392 -19.33 7.14 -8.31
#